data_6127fa195626cfe550771044203fb31f
#
_entry.id   6127fa195626cfe550771044203fb31f
#
_cell.length_a   1.000
_cell.length_b   1.000
_cell.length_c   1.000
_cell.angle_alpha   90.00
_cell.angle_beta   90.00
_cell.angle_gamma   90.00
#
_symmetry.space_group_name_H-M   'P 1'
#
loop_
_entity.id
_entity.type
_entity.pdbx_description
1 polymer ?
#
loop_
_entity_poly.entity_id
_entity_poly.type
_entity_poly.pdbx_seq_one_letter_code
_entity_poly.pdbx_strand_id
1 'polypeptide(L)'
;MTKVLVACADYPYENNVSMEYVHVRNVEYKKNDIVLDVLNFNAKNDYTIDGIRVITLENIENKIEEYRDYILVCHAPNIRNHYFFLKKYEKVFKGVVFFLHGHEIVEKSKVYPPAYSFKRENFVIYLFTKFYDKVKISIWKKYFNNRNAKLIFVSKFLRDEFKKNFKVSQDFINKKTEIIHNSVSYEFEKNKYDQEAKKIYDFITIRSNLDSSVYCVDLIVDIAENNIDRKFLIIGKGSYFEHRKLPDNIALINDTFSHGDLLGFINQARYALMPTRRDSQGVMSCELATFGIPLITSDLEVCKEMFSDFTNVALLNNEDMTQNIRKIELKSRNQNKKFYKENTIYKEIELLNRLYLSN
;
A
#
# COMPACT_ATOMS: atom_id res chain seq x y z
N MET A 1 24.99 11.78 -10.99
CA MET A 1 24.25 11.32 -9.80
C MET A 1 22.80 11.74 -9.98
N THR A 2 21.87 10.79 -9.94
CA THR A 2 20.44 11.05 -10.14
C THR A 2 19.88 11.88 -8.98
N LYS A 3 19.10 12.90 -9.29
CA LYS A 3 18.50 13.81 -8.31
C LYS A 3 16.97 13.66 -8.35
N VAL A 4 16.35 13.49 -7.20
CA VAL A 4 14.91 13.23 -7.06
C VAL A 4 14.29 14.12 -5.99
N LEU A 5 13.17 14.77 -6.32
CA LEU A 5 12.27 15.35 -5.34
C LEU A 5 11.05 14.43 -5.21
N VAL A 6 10.87 13.81 -4.05
CA VAL A 6 9.70 12.98 -3.77
C VAL A 6 8.60 13.86 -3.18
N ALA A 7 7.44 13.91 -3.83
CA ALA A 7 6.29 14.68 -3.37
C ALA A 7 5.19 13.74 -2.85
N CYS A 8 4.74 13.95 -1.62
CA CYS A 8 3.67 13.19 -0.97
C CYS A 8 2.80 14.09 -0.09
N ALA A 9 1.54 13.68 0.11
CA ALA A 9 0.59 14.44 0.90
C ALA A 9 1.01 14.52 2.37
N ASP A 10 1.63 13.44 2.86
CA ASP A 10 2.15 13.32 4.22
C ASP A 10 3.44 12.50 4.21
N TYR A 11 4.22 12.52 5.29
CA TYR A 11 5.47 11.77 5.42
C TYR A 11 5.76 11.49 6.89
N PRO A 12 6.45 10.38 7.25
CA PRO A 12 6.69 10.04 8.64
C PRO A 12 7.43 11.13 9.42
N TYR A 13 7.02 11.32 10.68
CA TYR A 13 7.71 12.16 11.68
C TYR A 13 7.32 11.67 13.07
N GLU A 14 8.21 11.80 14.05
CA GLU A 14 8.06 11.37 15.46
C GLU A 14 7.02 10.27 15.74
N ASN A 15 5.73 10.63 15.85
CA ASN A 15 4.63 9.71 16.17
C ASN A 15 3.68 9.43 14.98
N ASN A 16 4.06 9.85 13.77
CA ASN A 16 3.26 9.62 12.56
C ASN A 16 3.98 8.65 11.63
N VAL A 17 3.38 7.48 11.38
CA VAL A 17 3.85 6.45 10.46
C VAL A 17 3.19 6.54 9.06
N SER A 18 2.54 7.69 8.77
CA SER A 18 1.90 7.89 7.47
C SER A 18 2.90 7.80 6.33
N MET A 19 2.55 7.06 5.27
CA MET A 19 3.42 6.87 4.09
C MET A 19 4.77 6.17 4.39
N GLU A 20 4.85 5.34 5.41
CA GLU A 20 6.06 4.59 5.78
C GLU A 20 6.63 3.80 4.59
N TYR A 21 5.78 3.23 3.76
CA TYR A 21 6.19 2.52 2.54
C TYR A 21 6.93 3.41 1.51
N VAL A 22 6.72 4.74 1.56
CA VAL A 22 7.49 5.70 0.74
C VAL A 22 8.85 5.97 1.41
N HIS A 23 8.86 6.08 2.74
CA HIS A 23 10.08 6.31 3.49
C HIS A 23 11.09 5.15 3.32
N VAL A 24 10.63 3.92 3.43
CA VAL A 24 11.46 2.71 3.19
C VAL A 24 12.14 2.77 1.81
N ARG A 25 11.43 3.19 0.75
CA ARG A 25 12.03 3.41 -0.58
C ARG A 25 13.10 4.48 -0.57
N ASN A 26 12.78 5.61 0.04
CA ASN A 26 13.67 6.77 0.07
C ASN A 26 14.99 6.47 0.81
N VAL A 27 14.93 5.67 1.86
CA VAL A 27 16.13 5.18 2.57
C VAL A 27 17.00 4.33 1.61
N GLU A 28 16.39 3.44 0.83
CA GLU A 28 17.14 2.64 -0.14
C GLU A 28 17.62 3.49 -1.34
N TYR A 29 16.88 4.49 -1.81
CA TYR A 29 17.34 5.43 -2.82
C TYR A 29 18.62 6.15 -2.37
N LYS A 30 18.63 6.63 -1.12
CA LYS A 30 19.80 7.29 -0.55
C LYS A 30 21.01 6.37 -0.43
N LYS A 31 20.81 5.10 -0.03
CA LYS A 31 21.89 4.09 0.03
C LYS A 31 22.48 3.76 -1.35
N ASN A 32 21.74 4.03 -2.42
CA ASN A 32 22.15 3.80 -3.81
C ASN A 32 22.50 5.10 -4.54
N ASP A 33 23.07 6.07 -3.82
CA ASP A 33 23.62 7.32 -4.36
C ASP A 33 22.63 8.21 -5.13
N ILE A 34 21.33 8.11 -4.84
CA ILE A 34 20.35 9.07 -5.32
C ILE A 34 20.33 10.28 -4.37
N VAL A 35 20.56 11.46 -4.92
CA VAL A 35 20.36 12.72 -4.19
C VAL A 35 18.86 12.97 -4.05
N LEU A 36 18.38 13.07 -2.84
CA LEU A 36 16.96 13.00 -2.55
C LEU A 36 16.54 14.04 -1.51
N ASP A 37 15.49 14.77 -1.83
CA ASP A 37 14.68 15.57 -0.91
C ASP A 37 13.22 15.11 -0.96
N VAL A 38 12.47 15.38 0.10
CA VAL A 38 11.04 15.09 0.19
C VAL A 38 10.24 16.37 0.37
N LEU A 39 9.28 16.61 -0.52
CA LEU A 39 8.21 17.60 -0.33
C LEU A 39 7.06 16.94 0.41
N ASN A 40 6.86 17.31 1.68
CA ASN A 40 5.67 16.94 2.45
C ASN A 40 4.67 18.11 2.43
N PHE A 41 3.55 17.96 1.72
CA PHE A 41 2.56 19.03 1.57
C PHE A 41 1.86 19.41 2.88
N ASN A 42 1.82 18.52 3.87
CA ASN A 42 1.21 18.77 5.17
C ASN A 42 2.21 19.20 6.26
N ALA A 43 3.51 19.20 5.97
CA ALA A 43 4.52 19.61 6.92
C ALA A 43 4.37 21.11 7.28
N LYS A 44 4.49 21.41 8.56
CA LYS A 44 4.47 22.79 9.08
C LYS A 44 5.87 23.40 9.15
N ASN A 45 6.88 22.56 9.33
CA ASN A 45 8.28 22.92 9.39
C ASN A 45 9.12 21.92 8.62
N ASP A 46 10.28 22.33 8.17
CA ASP A 46 11.27 21.42 7.62
C ASP A 46 11.85 20.54 8.74
N TYR A 47 12.16 19.30 8.43
CA TYR A 47 12.78 18.34 9.36
C TYR A 47 13.65 17.34 8.62
N THR A 48 14.35 16.49 9.37
CA THR A 48 15.17 15.41 8.82
C THR A 48 14.81 14.10 9.52
N ILE A 49 14.63 13.04 8.75
CA ILE A 49 14.42 11.68 9.24
C ILE A 49 15.33 10.72 8.48
N ASP A 50 16.10 9.88 9.17
CA ASP A 50 17.11 8.97 8.61
C ASP A 50 18.09 9.66 7.63
N GLY A 51 18.39 10.92 7.94
CA GLY A 51 19.24 11.78 7.13
C GLY A 51 18.61 12.19 5.78
N ILE A 52 17.30 12.00 5.59
CA ILE A 52 16.52 12.50 4.45
C ILE A 52 15.91 13.84 4.85
N ARG A 53 16.16 14.86 4.05
CA ARG A 53 15.60 16.20 4.25
C ARG A 53 14.16 16.24 3.78
N VAL A 54 13.26 16.61 4.68
CA VAL A 54 11.82 16.80 4.40
C VAL A 54 11.50 18.28 4.48
N ILE A 55 10.92 18.82 3.43
CA ILE A 55 10.80 20.26 3.18
C ILE A 55 9.32 20.61 3.00
N THR A 56 8.92 21.75 3.55
CA THR A 56 7.58 22.33 3.39
C THR A 56 7.35 22.83 1.98
N LEU A 57 6.08 22.99 1.60
CA LEU A 57 5.71 23.56 0.29
C LEU A 57 6.28 24.98 0.12
N GLU A 58 6.17 25.83 1.15
CA GLU A 58 6.66 27.21 1.11
C GLU A 58 8.17 27.26 0.83
N ASN A 59 8.96 26.45 1.52
CA ASN A 59 10.42 26.43 1.35
C ASN A 59 10.83 25.84 -0.01
N ILE A 60 10.09 24.86 -0.56
CA ILE A 60 10.30 24.39 -1.93
C ILE A 60 9.99 25.50 -2.94
N GLU A 61 8.86 26.19 -2.77
CA GLU A 61 8.47 27.28 -3.70
C GLU A 61 9.49 28.41 -3.73
N ASN A 62 10.07 28.78 -2.57
CA ASN A 62 11.10 29.80 -2.46
C ASN A 62 12.43 29.41 -3.14
N LYS A 63 12.68 28.10 -3.31
CA LYS A 63 13.93 27.56 -3.89
C LYS A 63 13.67 26.70 -5.14
N ILE A 64 12.55 26.87 -5.79
CA ILE A 64 12.09 25.95 -6.85
C ILE A 64 13.10 25.79 -7.99
N GLU A 65 13.85 26.84 -8.31
CA GLU A 65 14.86 26.83 -9.38
C GLU A 65 16.06 25.90 -9.07
N GLU A 66 16.34 25.61 -7.81
CA GLU A 66 17.37 24.65 -7.40
C GLU A 66 17.01 23.20 -7.82
N TYR A 67 15.73 22.95 -8.11
CA TYR A 67 15.21 21.63 -8.50
C TYR A 67 15.13 21.41 -10.03
N ARG A 68 15.72 22.29 -10.86
CA ARG A 68 15.69 22.14 -12.33
C ARG A 68 16.25 20.83 -12.83
N ASP A 69 17.26 20.29 -12.18
CA ASP A 69 17.89 19.02 -12.54
C ASP A 69 17.26 17.81 -11.86
N TYR A 70 16.17 17.98 -11.13
CA TYR A 70 15.54 16.89 -10.38
C TYR A 70 14.43 16.21 -11.21
N ILE A 71 14.26 14.90 -11.00
CA ILE A 71 13.02 14.20 -11.35
C ILE A 71 12.03 14.42 -10.21
N LEU A 72 10.81 14.84 -10.53
CA LEU A 72 9.72 14.89 -9.56
C LEU A 72 9.03 13.53 -9.48
N VAL A 73 9.02 12.91 -8.30
CA VAL A 73 8.34 11.65 -8.02
C VAL A 73 7.13 11.90 -7.14
N CYS A 74 5.92 11.66 -7.65
CA CYS A 74 4.66 11.88 -6.95
C CYS A 74 4.09 10.56 -6.43
N HIS A 75 4.01 10.38 -5.11
CA HIS A 75 3.34 9.23 -4.49
C HIS A 75 1.90 9.55 -4.11
N ALA A 76 0.99 8.62 -4.43
CA ALA A 76 -0.43 8.74 -4.13
C ALA A 76 -1.01 10.13 -4.51
N PRO A 77 -0.86 10.55 -5.80
CA PRO A 77 -1.12 11.92 -6.19
C PRO A 77 -2.60 12.31 -6.01
N ASN A 78 -2.82 13.49 -5.46
CA ASN A 78 -4.15 14.07 -5.27
C ASN A 78 -4.29 15.44 -5.97
N ILE A 79 -5.54 15.88 -6.17
CA ILE A 79 -5.83 17.15 -6.84
C ILE A 79 -5.40 18.33 -5.97
N ARG A 80 -5.69 18.28 -4.67
CA ARG A 80 -5.48 19.41 -3.75
C ARG A 80 -4.03 19.87 -3.69
N ASN A 81 -3.09 18.93 -3.68
CA ASN A 81 -1.67 19.19 -3.50
C ASN A 81 -0.92 19.01 -4.84
N HIS A 82 -0.79 17.77 -5.30
CA HIS A 82 0.05 17.42 -6.44
C HIS A 82 -0.37 18.09 -7.75
N TYR A 83 -1.68 18.10 -8.08
CA TYR A 83 -2.10 18.67 -9.34
C TYR A 83 -1.85 20.18 -9.42
N PHE A 84 -2.14 20.93 -8.34
CA PHE A 84 -1.88 22.37 -8.32
C PHE A 84 -0.38 22.70 -8.31
N PHE A 85 0.43 21.93 -7.59
CA PHE A 85 1.88 22.06 -7.64
C PHE A 85 2.44 21.80 -9.03
N LEU A 86 2.03 20.71 -9.68
CA LEU A 86 2.42 20.38 -11.04
C LEU A 86 1.96 21.45 -12.06
N LYS A 87 0.75 21.95 -11.92
CA LYS A 87 0.25 23.02 -12.81
C LYS A 87 1.15 24.24 -12.80
N LYS A 88 1.76 24.56 -11.66
CA LYS A 88 2.63 25.72 -11.45
C LYS A 88 4.09 25.42 -11.84
N TYR A 89 4.61 24.26 -11.47
CA TYR A 89 6.05 24.00 -11.46
C TYR A 89 6.52 22.80 -12.29
N GLU A 90 5.66 22.07 -12.99
CA GLU A 90 6.04 20.87 -13.75
C GLU A 90 7.24 21.12 -14.68
N LYS A 91 7.28 22.28 -15.34
CA LYS A 91 8.30 22.63 -16.32
C LYS A 91 9.70 22.88 -15.71
N VAL A 92 9.77 23.03 -14.39
CA VAL A 92 11.04 23.19 -13.68
C VAL A 92 11.79 21.86 -13.64
N PHE A 93 11.06 20.76 -13.50
CA PHE A 93 11.65 19.44 -13.33
C PHE A 93 12.08 18.81 -14.65
N LYS A 94 13.14 18.04 -14.59
CA LYS A 94 13.69 17.27 -15.71
C LYS A 94 12.71 16.20 -16.22
N GLY A 95 11.89 15.64 -15.32
CA GLY A 95 10.85 14.66 -15.63
C GLY A 95 9.90 14.45 -14.46
N VAL A 96 8.75 13.81 -14.72
CA VAL A 96 7.74 13.52 -13.71
C VAL A 96 7.38 12.04 -13.72
N VAL A 97 7.41 11.43 -12.54
CA VAL A 97 7.03 10.02 -12.31
C VAL A 97 5.91 9.97 -11.29
N PHE A 98 4.89 9.17 -11.54
CA PHE A 98 3.78 8.94 -10.62
C PHE A 98 3.79 7.50 -10.13
N PHE A 99 3.78 7.31 -8.82
CA PHE A 99 3.49 6.03 -8.19
C PHE A 99 2.03 5.98 -7.79
N LEU A 100 1.28 5.09 -8.41
CA LEU A 100 -0.15 4.94 -8.26
C LEU A 100 -0.47 3.74 -7.39
N HIS A 101 -1.14 3.99 -6.24
CA HIS A 101 -1.39 3.01 -5.20
C HIS A 101 -2.86 2.54 -5.14
N GLY A 102 -3.78 3.20 -5.88
CA GLY A 102 -5.16 2.73 -6.04
C GLY A 102 -6.21 3.85 -6.04
N HIS A 103 -6.44 4.51 -4.92
CA HIS A 103 -7.54 5.47 -4.77
C HIS A 103 -7.47 6.68 -5.71
N GLU A 104 -6.31 6.98 -6.26
CA GLU A 104 -6.06 8.08 -7.18
C GLU A 104 -6.77 7.89 -8.51
N ILE A 105 -6.89 6.62 -8.95
CA ILE A 105 -7.29 6.26 -10.31
C ILE A 105 -8.65 5.57 -10.39
N VAL A 106 -9.35 5.41 -9.27
CA VAL A 106 -10.65 4.74 -9.23
C VAL A 106 -11.75 5.66 -8.72
N GLU A 107 -12.99 5.38 -9.13
CA GLU A 107 -14.18 5.95 -8.49
C GLU A 107 -14.43 5.17 -7.19
N LYS A 108 -13.99 5.74 -6.05
CA LYS A 108 -14.10 5.09 -4.74
C LYS A 108 -15.51 4.61 -4.45
N SER A 109 -16.50 5.44 -4.75
CA SER A 109 -17.92 5.14 -4.55
C SER A 109 -18.46 3.92 -5.32
N LYS A 110 -17.74 3.46 -6.36
CA LYS A 110 -18.14 2.30 -7.17
C LYS A 110 -17.43 1.01 -6.79
N VAL A 111 -16.20 1.12 -6.31
CA VAL A 111 -15.31 -0.05 -6.20
C VAL A 111 -14.98 -0.44 -4.77
N TYR A 112 -15.19 0.48 -3.81
CA TYR A 112 -15.00 0.16 -2.39
C TYR A 112 -16.27 -0.43 -1.80
N PRO A 113 -16.16 -1.40 -0.88
CA PRO A 113 -17.32 -1.95 -0.18
C PRO A 113 -18.00 -0.86 0.67
N PRO A 114 -19.31 -1.02 0.97
CA PRO A 114 -19.98 -0.14 1.91
C PRO A 114 -19.25 -0.10 3.26
N ALA A 115 -19.13 1.07 3.84
CA ALA A 115 -18.58 1.22 5.18
C ALA A 115 -19.44 0.48 6.21
N TYR A 116 -18.83 0.06 7.32
CA TYR A 116 -19.58 -0.46 8.47
C TYR A 116 -20.63 0.56 8.95
N SER A 117 -21.71 0.08 9.55
CA SER A 117 -22.88 0.93 9.93
C SER A 117 -22.51 2.13 10.80
N PHE A 118 -21.56 1.95 11.71
CA PHE A 118 -21.05 3.01 12.59
C PHE A 118 -20.11 4.02 11.91
N LYS A 119 -19.66 3.73 10.69
CA LYS A 119 -18.81 4.61 9.85
C LYS A 119 -19.53 5.10 8.59
N ARG A 120 -20.84 4.85 8.45
CA ARG A 120 -21.58 5.31 7.27
C ARG A 120 -21.52 6.81 7.13
N GLU A 121 -21.05 7.25 5.99
CA GLU A 121 -21.05 8.65 5.62
C GLU A 121 -22.50 9.13 5.43
N ASN A 122 -22.75 10.41 5.75
CA ASN A 122 -23.99 11.07 5.41
C ASN A 122 -24.21 11.02 3.89
N PHE A 123 -25.45 10.85 3.45
CA PHE A 123 -25.83 10.78 2.03
C PHE A 123 -25.30 11.96 1.20
N VAL A 124 -25.27 13.15 1.79
CA VAL A 124 -24.72 14.37 1.14
C VAL A 124 -23.21 14.19 0.88
N ILE A 125 -22.45 13.72 1.86
CA ILE A 125 -21.01 13.45 1.72
C ILE A 125 -20.77 12.38 0.64
N TYR A 126 -21.59 11.33 0.61
CA TYR A 126 -21.51 10.31 -0.44
C TYR A 126 -21.72 10.90 -1.85
N LEU A 127 -22.69 11.81 -2.04
CA LEU A 127 -22.90 12.47 -3.34
C LEU A 127 -21.72 13.35 -3.72
N PHE A 128 -21.14 14.10 -2.77
CA PHE A 128 -19.92 14.89 -3.01
C PHE A 128 -18.74 14.00 -3.38
N THR A 129 -18.54 12.89 -2.69
CA THR A 129 -17.47 11.92 -3.00
C THR A 129 -17.62 11.38 -4.42
N LYS A 130 -18.84 11.02 -4.82
CA LYS A 130 -19.15 10.54 -6.18
C LYS A 130 -18.89 11.60 -7.25
N PHE A 131 -19.23 12.85 -6.99
CA PHE A 131 -18.93 13.96 -7.90
C PHE A 131 -17.43 14.22 -7.99
N TYR A 132 -16.75 14.29 -6.82
CA TYR A 132 -15.30 14.47 -6.75
C TYR A 132 -14.54 13.39 -7.49
N ASP A 133 -14.93 12.12 -7.37
CA ASP A 133 -14.30 11.00 -8.08
C ASP A 133 -14.31 11.18 -9.60
N LYS A 134 -15.44 11.63 -10.16
CA LYS A 134 -15.55 11.91 -11.60
C LYS A 134 -14.65 13.06 -12.03
N VAL A 135 -14.64 14.14 -11.26
CA VAL A 135 -13.79 15.33 -11.52
C VAL A 135 -12.31 14.93 -11.42
N LYS A 136 -11.93 14.18 -10.39
CA LYS A 136 -10.57 13.64 -10.18
C LYS A 136 -10.09 12.86 -11.41
N ILE A 137 -10.87 11.87 -11.86
CA ILE A 137 -10.52 11.06 -13.03
C ILE A 137 -10.40 11.92 -14.30
N SER A 138 -11.34 12.86 -14.51
CA SER A 138 -11.30 13.75 -15.66
C SER A 138 -10.04 14.63 -15.69
N ILE A 139 -9.68 15.22 -14.55
CA ILE A 139 -8.48 16.06 -14.42
C ILE A 139 -7.21 15.24 -14.68
N TRP A 140 -7.04 14.11 -14.01
CA TRP A 140 -5.87 13.26 -14.20
C TRP A 140 -5.80 12.66 -15.60
N LYS A 141 -6.93 12.29 -16.20
CA LYS A 141 -6.99 11.83 -17.59
C LYS A 141 -6.45 12.89 -18.54
N LYS A 142 -6.92 14.15 -18.42
CA LYS A 142 -6.43 15.27 -19.24
C LYS A 142 -4.93 15.49 -19.02
N TYR A 143 -4.48 15.43 -17.78
CA TYR A 143 -3.07 15.63 -17.44
C TYR A 143 -2.19 14.53 -18.07
N PHE A 144 -2.49 13.26 -17.85
CA PHE A 144 -1.66 12.14 -18.33
C PHE A 144 -1.65 12.00 -19.87
N ASN A 145 -2.73 12.39 -20.53
CA ASN A 145 -2.76 12.41 -22.01
C ASN A 145 -1.86 13.51 -22.61
N ASN A 146 -1.80 14.67 -21.97
CA ASN A 146 -1.16 15.86 -22.52
C ASN A 146 0.28 16.06 -22.04
N ARG A 147 0.76 15.27 -21.08
CA ARG A 147 2.09 15.43 -20.47
C ARG A 147 2.95 14.18 -20.65
N ASN A 148 4.25 14.40 -20.73
CA ASN A 148 5.22 13.29 -20.80
C ASN A 148 5.61 12.83 -19.40
N ALA A 149 4.67 12.16 -18.70
CA ALA A 149 4.89 11.61 -17.39
C ALA A 149 4.96 10.09 -17.45
N LYS A 150 5.79 9.46 -16.58
CA LYS A 150 5.85 8.02 -16.41
C LYS A 150 4.94 7.60 -15.26
N LEU A 151 4.16 6.54 -15.46
CA LEU A 151 3.19 6.04 -14.48
C LEU A 151 3.64 4.65 -14.00
N ILE A 152 3.85 4.52 -12.71
CA ILE A 152 4.21 3.26 -12.05
C ILE A 152 3.00 2.72 -11.31
N PHE A 153 2.65 1.48 -11.59
CA PHE A 153 1.57 0.75 -10.93
C PHE A 153 2.12 -0.34 -10.05
N VAL A 154 1.57 -0.49 -8.86
CA VAL A 154 1.99 -1.53 -7.91
C VAL A 154 1.50 -2.93 -8.28
N SER A 155 0.60 -3.04 -9.26
CA SER A 155 0.13 -4.32 -9.79
C SER A 155 -0.38 -4.18 -11.24
N LYS A 156 -0.40 -5.30 -11.97
CA LYS A 156 -1.05 -5.39 -13.29
C LYS A 156 -2.55 -5.13 -13.16
N PHE A 157 -3.18 -5.70 -12.13
CA PHE A 157 -4.58 -5.46 -11.81
C PHE A 157 -4.91 -3.96 -11.74
N LEU A 158 -4.12 -3.19 -10.99
CA LEU A 158 -4.31 -1.75 -10.85
C LEU A 158 -4.10 -1.00 -12.17
N ARG A 159 -3.11 -1.39 -12.97
CA ARG A 159 -2.88 -0.82 -14.31
C ARG A 159 -4.05 -1.10 -15.25
N ASP A 160 -4.62 -2.29 -15.19
CA ASP A 160 -5.75 -2.68 -16.05
C ASP A 160 -7.03 -1.94 -15.62
N GLU A 161 -7.25 -1.71 -14.31
CA GLU A 161 -8.28 -0.80 -13.81
C GLU A 161 -8.08 0.65 -14.32
N PHE A 162 -6.85 1.15 -14.27
CA PHE A 162 -6.52 2.46 -14.83
C PHE A 162 -6.88 2.52 -16.31
N LYS A 163 -6.45 1.55 -17.11
CA LYS A 163 -6.77 1.49 -18.55
C LYS A 163 -8.28 1.60 -18.80
N LYS A 164 -9.07 0.87 -18.02
CA LYS A 164 -10.54 0.85 -18.10
C LYS A 164 -11.16 2.20 -17.71
N ASN A 165 -10.75 2.74 -16.55
CA ASN A 165 -11.34 3.97 -16.00
C ASN A 165 -10.96 5.21 -16.80
N PHE A 166 -9.73 5.28 -17.28
CA PHE A 166 -9.21 6.41 -18.07
C PHE A 166 -9.44 6.25 -19.56
N LYS A 167 -9.89 5.07 -20.03
CA LYS A 167 -10.13 4.76 -21.45
C LYS A 167 -8.92 5.15 -22.32
N VAL A 168 -7.73 4.73 -21.91
CA VAL A 168 -6.49 4.95 -22.66
C VAL A 168 -6.19 3.79 -23.61
N SER A 169 -5.43 4.07 -24.68
CA SER A 169 -5.04 3.07 -25.67
C SER A 169 -3.99 2.10 -25.14
N GLN A 170 -3.82 0.96 -25.82
CA GLN A 170 -2.71 0.04 -25.52
C GLN A 170 -1.34 0.67 -25.78
N ASP A 171 -1.23 1.51 -26.79
CA ASP A 171 0.00 2.26 -27.09
C ASP A 171 0.38 3.20 -25.93
N PHE A 172 -0.60 3.90 -25.34
CA PHE A 172 -0.37 4.70 -24.14
C PHE A 172 0.18 3.85 -22.99
N ILE A 173 -0.44 2.69 -22.74
CA ILE A 173 -0.01 1.75 -21.68
C ILE A 173 1.44 1.32 -21.92
N ASN A 174 1.76 0.89 -23.13
CA ASN A 174 3.10 0.40 -23.45
C ASN A 174 4.19 1.47 -23.32
N LYS A 175 3.89 2.70 -23.70
CA LYS A 175 4.87 3.81 -23.70
C LYS A 175 5.04 4.46 -22.34
N LYS A 176 3.93 4.67 -21.60
CA LYS A 176 3.93 5.51 -20.40
C LYS A 176 3.87 4.75 -19.07
N THR A 177 3.63 3.44 -19.08
CA THR A 177 3.41 2.73 -17.82
C THR A 177 4.45 1.64 -17.56
N GLU A 178 4.74 1.41 -16.29
CA GLU A 178 5.49 0.24 -15.82
C GLU A 178 4.79 -0.35 -14.59
N ILE A 179 5.06 -1.64 -14.30
CA ILE A 179 4.59 -2.31 -13.09
C ILE A 179 5.81 -2.57 -12.22
N ILE A 180 5.79 -1.98 -11.02
CA ILE A 180 6.80 -2.23 -10.00
C ILE A 180 6.06 -2.39 -8.67
N HIS A 181 6.13 -3.58 -8.08
CA HIS A 181 5.45 -3.88 -6.82
C HIS A 181 6.07 -3.08 -5.65
N ASN A 182 5.26 -2.83 -4.62
CA ASN A 182 5.82 -2.36 -3.35
C ASN A 182 6.75 -3.43 -2.77
N SER A 183 7.86 -3.03 -2.21
CA SER A 183 8.75 -3.89 -1.45
C SER A 183 8.11 -4.28 -0.12
N VAL A 184 8.45 -5.46 0.36
CA VAL A 184 8.26 -5.80 1.77
C VAL A 184 9.33 -5.09 2.62
N SER A 185 9.11 -4.95 3.93
CA SER A 185 10.08 -4.32 4.80
C SER A 185 11.31 -5.22 5.03
N TYR A 186 12.42 -4.60 5.43
CA TYR A 186 13.70 -5.27 5.68
C TYR A 186 13.57 -6.42 6.69
N GLU A 187 12.71 -6.26 7.70
CA GLU A 187 12.48 -7.26 8.75
C GLU A 187 11.90 -8.54 8.16
N PHE A 188 10.98 -8.44 7.18
CA PHE A 188 10.40 -9.60 6.49
C PHE A 188 11.34 -10.19 5.42
N GLU A 189 12.26 -9.41 4.87
CA GLU A 189 13.30 -9.94 3.99
C GLU A 189 14.36 -10.74 4.75
N LYS A 190 14.80 -10.23 5.90
CA LYS A 190 15.92 -10.77 6.67
C LYS A 190 15.52 -11.99 7.50
N ASN A 191 14.32 -12.00 8.04
CA ASN A 191 13.83 -13.03 8.94
C ASN A 191 12.89 -14.00 8.21
N LYS A 192 12.64 -15.15 8.81
CA LYS A 192 11.72 -16.18 8.32
C LYS A 192 10.83 -16.70 9.44
N TYR A 193 9.67 -17.21 9.05
CA TYR A 193 8.71 -17.82 9.97
C TYR A 193 9.34 -19.03 10.67
N ASP A 194 9.29 -19.00 12.01
CA ASP A 194 9.73 -20.10 12.85
C ASP A 194 8.57 -21.08 13.09
N GLN A 195 8.65 -22.26 12.45
CA GLN A 195 7.64 -23.30 12.58
C GLN A 195 7.69 -23.97 13.96
N GLU A 196 8.85 -24.02 14.58
CA GLU A 196 9.09 -24.70 15.86
C GLU A 196 8.73 -23.79 17.07
N ALA A 197 8.54 -22.50 16.84
CA ALA A 197 8.10 -21.60 17.91
C ALA A 197 6.77 -22.07 18.51
N LYS A 198 6.61 -21.90 19.83
CA LYS A 198 5.38 -22.25 20.53
C LYS A 198 4.18 -21.52 19.95
N LYS A 199 3.21 -22.27 19.42
CA LYS A 199 1.98 -21.71 18.84
C LYS A 199 0.93 -21.48 19.93
N ILE A 200 0.53 -20.22 20.08
CA ILE A 200 -0.50 -19.76 21.04
C ILE A 200 -1.84 -19.58 20.33
N TYR A 201 -1.77 -19.14 19.05
CA TYR A 201 -2.91 -18.83 18.23
C TYR A 201 -2.97 -19.75 16.99
N ASP A 202 -4.18 -20.11 16.58
CA ASP A 202 -4.36 -20.77 15.29
C ASP A 202 -4.26 -19.75 14.16
N PHE A 203 -4.83 -18.56 14.34
CA PHE A 203 -4.88 -17.52 13.32
C PHE A 203 -4.42 -16.16 13.84
N ILE A 204 -3.66 -15.43 13.02
CA ILE A 204 -3.32 -14.03 13.25
C ILE A 204 -3.84 -13.15 12.10
N THR A 205 -4.41 -12.02 12.46
CA THR A 205 -4.82 -10.94 11.53
C THR A 205 -4.15 -9.64 11.92
N ILE A 206 -3.50 -8.97 10.97
CA ILE A 206 -2.81 -7.70 11.18
C ILE A 206 -3.37 -6.65 10.23
N ARG A 207 -3.96 -5.57 10.78
CA ARG A 207 -4.58 -4.49 10.02
C ARG A 207 -4.27 -3.13 10.62
N SER A 208 -3.92 -2.16 9.79
CA SER A 208 -3.68 -0.78 10.26
C SER A 208 -4.95 -0.07 10.72
N ASN A 209 -6.14 -0.48 10.22
CA ASN A 209 -7.42 0.15 10.51
C ASN A 209 -8.54 -0.89 10.57
N LEU A 210 -8.98 -1.24 11.78
CA LEU A 210 -10.07 -2.21 12.02
C LEU A 210 -11.45 -1.67 11.61
N ASP A 211 -11.61 -0.36 11.45
CA ASP A 211 -12.88 0.28 11.08
C ASP A 211 -13.15 0.27 9.56
N SER A 212 -12.19 -0.19 8.77
CA SER A 212 -12.35 -0.29 7.33
C SER A 212 -12.97 -1.63 6.91
N SER A 213 -14.16 -1.58 6.33
CA SER A 213 -14.85 -2.78 5.80
C SER A 213 -14.06 -3.49 4.68
N VAL A 214 -13.10 -2.80 4.05
CA VAL A 214 -12.15 -3.38 3.11
C VAL A 214 -11.39 -4.55 3.73
N TYR A 215 -11.05 -4.44 5.01
CA TYR A 215 -10.20 -5.40 5.72
C TYR A 215 -10.94 -6.56 6.39
N CYS A 216 -12.25 -6.67 6.14
CA CYS A 216 -13.07 -7.84 6.50
C CYS A 216 -13.00 -8.26 7.97
N VAL A 217 -12.93 -7.31 8.92
CA VAL A 217 -12.92 -7.63 10.36
C VAL A 217 -14.21 -8.36 10.75
N ASP A 218 -15.34 -7.99 10.15
CA ASP A 218 -16.64 -8.67 10.29
C ASP A 218 -16.56 -10.15 9.88
N LEU A 219 -15.96 -10.46 8.75
CA LEU A 219 -15.76 -11.84 8.29
C LEU A 219 -14.85 -12.64 9.23
N ILE A 220 -13.79 -12.00 9.76
CA ILE A 220 -12.89 -12.67 10.73
C ILE A 220 -13.64 -13.01 12.02
N VAL A 221 -14.51 -12.10 12.48
CA VAL A 221 -15.38 -12.36 13.64
C VAL A 221 -16.36 -13.49 13.36
N ASP A 222 -17.02 -13.48 12.20
CA ASP A 222 -17.93 -14.56 11.78
C ASP A 222 -17.22 -15.93 11.70
N ILE A 223 -15.97 -15.95 11.20
CA ILE A 223 -15.12 -17.14 11.19
C ILE A 223 -14.83 -17.62 12.62
N ALA A 224 -14.46 -16.71 13.52
CA ALA A 224 -14.14 -17.05 14.90
C ALA A 224 -15.37 -17.59 15.65
N GLU A 225 -16.53 -16.97 15.51
CA GLU A 225 -17.80 -17.42 16.10
C GLU A 225 -18.20 -18.85 15.62
N ASN A 226 -17.88 -19.19 14.37
CA ASN A 226 -18.13 -20.52 13.81
C ASN A 226 -17.00 -21.55 14.12
N ASN A 227 -15.91 -21.11 14.78
CA ASN A 227 -14.75 -21.94 15.10
C ASN A 227 -14.30 -21.70 16.55
N ILE A 228 -15.21 -21.93 17.51
CA ILE A 228 -15.01 -21.61 18.94
C ILE A 228 -13.84 -22.39 19.60
N ASP A 229 -13.44 -23.52 19.02
CA ASP A 229 -12.29 -24.35 19.43
C ASP A 229 -10.95 -23.80 18.94
N ARG A 230 -10.95 -22.76 18.11
CA ARG A 230 -9.76 -22.11 17.56
C ARG A 230 -9.49 -20.79 18.24
N LYS A 231 -8.22 -20.41 18.32
CA LYS A 231 -7.76 -19.16 18.93
C LYS A 231 -7.30 -18.17 17.86
N PHE A 232 -7.82 -16.95 17.93
CA PHE A 232 -7.51 -15.88 17.00
C PHE A 232 -6.77 -14.76 17.72
N LEU A 233 -5.82 -14.11 17.02
CA LEU A 233 -5.21 -12.86 17.41
C LEU A 233 -5.50 -11.81 16.37
N ILE A 234 -6.07 -10.68 16.76
CA ILE A 234 -6.26 -9.51 15.90
C ILE A 234 -5.38 -8.39 16.42
N ILE A 235 -4.54 -7.83 15.54
CA ILE A 235 -3.68 -6.67 15.83
C ILE A 235 -4.08 -5.52 14.88
N GLY A 236 -4.36 -4.35 15.45
CA GLY A 236 -4.65 -3.15 14.67
C GLY A 236 -5.44 -2.10 15.43
N LYS A 237 -5.49 -0.89 14.92
CA LYS A 237 -6.24 0.22 15.53
C LYS A 237 -7.64 0.38 14.97
N GLY A 238 -8.60 0.68 15.83
CA GLY A 238 -9.96 1.02 15.45
C GLY A 238 -10.94 0.88 16.60
N SER A 239 -12.18 1.33 16.35
CA SER A 239 -13.31 1.28 17.26
C SER A 239 -14.30 0.15 16.95
N TYR A 240 -13.98 -0.76 16.00
CA TYR A 240 -14.88 -1.81 15.54
C TYR A 240 -15.50 -2.60 16.70
N PHE A 241 -14.68 -2.98 17.70
CA PHE A 241 -15.13 -3.76 18.86
C PHE A 241 -15.81 -2.93 19.97
N GLU A 242 -15.92 -1.63 19.80
CA GLU A 242 -16.84 -0.79 20.60
C GLU A 242 -18.29 -0.93 20.09
N HIS A 243 -18.47 -1.39 18.84
CA HIS A 243 -19.75 -1.52 18.15
C HIS A 243 -20.18 -2.98 17.91
N ARG A 244 -19.29 -3.93 18.11
CA ARG A 244 -19.56 -5.37 18.05
C ARG A 244 -18.87 -6.09 19.21
N LYS A 245 -19.59 -7.00 19.86
CA LYS A 245 -19.05 -7.82 20.93
C LYS A 245 -17.82 -8.61 20.40
N LEU A 246 -16.74 -8.57 21.17
CA LEU A 246 -15.54 -9.37 20.92
C LEU A 246 -15.84 -10.82 21.34
N PRO A 247 -15.70 -11.81 20.43
CA PRO A 247 -15.81 -13.23 20.76
C PRO A 247 -14.72 -13.69 21.77
N ASP A 248 -15.06 -14.61 22.65
CA ASP A 248 -14.18 -15.07 23.73
C ASP A 248 -12.89 -15.77 23.22
N ASN A 249 -12.90 -16.28 21.98
CA ASN A 249 -11.77 -16.92 21.33
C ASN A 249 -10.91 -15.96 20.49
N ILE A 250 -11.17 -14.65 20.53
CA ILE A 250 -10.36 -13.62 19.90
C ILE A 250 -9.59 -12.82 20.96
N ALA A 251 -8.27 -12.85 20.89
CA ALA A 251 -7.42 -11.87 21.56
C ALA A 251 -7.27 -10.63 20.67
N LEU A 252 -7.56 -9.44 21.21
CA LEU A 252 -7.44 -8.17 20.50
C LEU A 252 -6.29 -7.35 21.07
N ILE A 253 -5.40 -6.90 20.20
CA ILE A 253 -4.40 -5.87 20.52
C ILE A 253 -4.74 -4.63 19.68
N ASN A 254 -5.41 -3.65 20.30
CA ASN A 254 -5.83 -2.42 19.64
C ASN A 254 -4.68 -1.39 19.63
N ASP A 255 -3.61 -1.75 18.92
CA ASP A 255 -2.41 -0.92 18.79
C ASP A 255 -1.69 -1.16 17.45
N THR A 256 -0.64 -0.36 17.21
CA THR A 256 0.27 -0.50 16.07
C THR A 256 1.67 -0.84 16.57
N PHE A 257 2.37 -1.67 15.81
CA PHE A 257 3.73 -2.13 16.13
C PHE A 257 4.67 -1.87 14.98
N SER A 258 5.96 -1.77 15.28
CA SER A 258 7.00 -1.85 14.26
C SER A 258 6.96 -3.24 13.58
N HIS A 259 7.47 -3.33 12.36
CA HIS A 259 7.56 -4.62 11.66
C HIS A 259 8.39 -5.65 12.46
N GLY A 260 9.46 -5.20 13.15
CA GLY A 260 10.26 -6.09 13.98
C GLY A 260 9.49 -6.71 15.17
N ASP A 261 8.68 -5.89 15.86
CA ASP A 261 7.85 -6.36 16.97
C ASP A 261 6.77 -7.34 16.51
N LEU A 262 6.21 -7.14 15.32
CA LEU A 262 5.20 -8.03 14.74
C LEU A 262 5.71 -9.45 14.52
N LEU A 263 7.00 -9.65 14.23
CA LEU A 263 7.57 -10.99 13.98
C LEU A 263 7.37 -11.93 15.18
N GLY A 264 7.47 -11.41 16.40
CA GLY A 264 7.22 -12.18 17.62
C GLY A 264 5.79 -12.71 17.70
N PHE A 265 4.80 -11.88 17.39
CA PHE A 265 3.38 -12.29 17.35
C PHE A 265 3.10 -13.26 16.20
N ILE A 266 3.68 -13.02 15.02
CA ILE A 266 3.48 -13.87 13.83
C ILE A 266 4.01 -15.27 14.10
N ASN A 267 5.16 -15.43 14.76
CA ASN A 267 5.73 -16.72 15.10
C ASN A 267 4.89 -17.51 16.14
N GLN A 268 4.02 -16.84 16.90
CA GLN A 268 3.09 -17.47 17.82
C GLN A 268 1.80 -17.98 17.17
N ALA A 269 1.58 -17.69 15.90
CA ALA A 269 0.40 -18.14 15.14
C ALA A 269 0.74 -19.28 14.17
N ARG A 270 -0.24 -20.15 13.87
CA ARG A 270 -0.12 -21.22 12.86
C ARG A 270 -0.36 -20.71 11.46
N TYR A 271 -1.35 -19.83 11.29
CA TYR A 271 -1.79 -19.26 10.02
C TYR A 271 -1.95 -17.76 10.12
N ALA A 272 -1.63 -17.05 9.06
CA ALA A 272 -2.11 -15.68 8.86
C ALA A 272 -3.47 -15.72 8.15
N LEU A 273 -4.47 -15.00 8.67
CA LEU A 273 -5.81 -14.88 8.09
C LEU A 273 -6.05 -13.43 7.69
N MET A 274 -5.96 -13.15 6.40
CA MET A 274 -5.94 -11.79 5.85
C MET A 274 -7.00 -11.58 4.76
N PRO A 275 -8.30 -11.84 5.02
CA PRO A 275 -9.33 -11.60 4.01
C PRO A 275 -9.44 -10.14 3.67
N THR A 276 -9.73 -9.83 2.42
CA THR A 276 -9.93 -8.45 1.94
C THR A 276 -11.07 -8.40 0.93
N ARG A 277 -11.78 -7.27 0.84
CA ARG A 277 -12.80 -7.02 -0.20
C ARG A 277 -12.24 -6.22 -1.37
N ARG A 278 -11.09 -5.58 -1.17
CA ARG A 278 -10.40 -4.83 -2.19
C ARG A 278 -8.94 -4.59 -1.78
N ASP A 279 -8.06 -4.69 -2.76
CA ASP A 279 -6.66 -4.28 -2.57
C ASP A 279 -6.07 -3.81 -3.91
N SER A 280 -4.92 -3.18 -3.88
CA SER A 280 -4.08 -2.87 -5.04
C SER A 280 -2.83 -3.74 -5.11
N GLN A 281 -2.34 -4.22 -3.95
CA GLN A 281 -1.27 -5.18 -3.79
C GLN A 281 -1.39 -5.98 -2.48
N GLY A 282 -1.82 -5.33 -1.36
CA GLY A 282 -1.91 -5.96 -0.06
C GLY A 282 -0.55 -6.17 0.60
N VAL A 283 0.17 -5.08 0.89
CA VAL A 283 1.57 -5.13 1.36
C VAL A 283 1.75 -6.05 2.56
N MET A 284 0.93 -5.94 3.62
CA MET A 284 1.04 -6.82 4.80
C MET A 284 0.83 -8.31 4.44
N SER A 285 -0.09 -8.62 3.51
CA SER A 285 -0.26 -10.00 3.05
C SER A 285 0.96 -10.49 2.25
N CYS A 286 1.59 -9.61 1.46
CA CYS A 286 2.85 -9.91 0.76
C CYS A 286 4.00 -10.12 1.75
N GLU A 287 4.07 -9.35 2.84
CA GLU A 287 5.04 -9.50 3.92
C GLU A 287 4.89 -10.86 4.63
N LEU A 288 3.67 -11.21 5.02
CA LEU A 288 3.38 -12.48 5.68
C LEU A 288 3.71 -13.68 4.77
N ALA A 289 3.31 -13.63 3.50
CA ALA A 289 3.61 -14.68 2.53
C ALA A 289 5.13 -14.82 2.30
N THR A 290 5.84 -13.70 2.18
CA THR A 290 7.30 -13.66 2.01
C THR A 290 8.03 -14.17 3.24
N PHE A 291 7.56 -13.84 4.43
CA PHE A 291 8.08 -14.36 5.71
C PHE A 291 7.96 -15.88 5.81
N GLY A 292 6.98 -16.47 5.13
CA GLY A 292 6.80 -17.90 5.01
C GLY A 292 5.73 -18.50 5.93
N ILE A 293 5.00 -17.70 6.70
CA ILE A 293 3.83 -18.20 7.44
C ILE A 293 2.74 -18.67 6.43
N PRO A 294 2.06 -19.81 6.70
CA PRO A 294 0.88 -20.20 5.95
C PRO A 294 -0.17 -19.07 5.95
N LEU A 295 -0.52 -18.55 4.76
CA LEU A 295 -1.43 -17.42 4.59
C LEU A 295 -2.75 -17.84 3.94
N ILE A 296 -3.86 -17.42 4.53
CA ILE A 296 -5.19 -17.53 3.94
C ILE A 296 -5.69 -16.12 3.62
N THR A 297 -6.04 -15.88 2.37
CA THR A 297 -6.55 -14.57 1.92
C THR A 297 -7.66 -14.75 0.87
N SER A 298 -8.22 -13.65 0.40
CA SER A 298 -9.36 -13.65 -0.51
C SER A 298 -8.99 -14.04 -1.94
N ASP A 299 -9.90 -14.71 -2.63
CA ASP A 299 -9.78 -15.07 -4.06
C ASP A 299 -10.15 -13.88 -4.96
N LEU A 300 -9.35 -12.81 -4.89
CA LEU A 300 -9.48 -11.64 -5.76
C LEU A 300 -8.42 -11.68 -6.86
N GLU A 301 -8.70 -11.06 -8.01
CA GLU A 301 -7.75 -11.02 -9.13
C GLU A 301 -6.37 -10.45 -8.73
N VAL A 302 -6.34 -9.43 -7.89
CA VAL A 302 -5.09 -8.91 -7.35
C VAL A 302 -4.36 -9.92 -6.45
N CYS A 303 -5.08 -10.69 -5.65
CA CYS A 303 -4.48 -11.73 -4.80
C CYS A 303 -3.95 -12.89 -5.65
N LYS A 304 -4.65 -13.29 -6.71
CA LYS A 304 -4.14 -14.27 -7.70
C LYS A 304 -2.85 -13.80 -8.33
N GLU A 305 -2.78 -12.53 -8.75
CA GLU A 305 -1.56 -11.94 -9.31
C GLU A 305 -0.40 -11.92 -8.30
N MET A 306 -0.67 -11.50 -7.07
CA MET A 306 0.38 -11.36 -6.05
C MET A 306 0.94 -12.72 -5.63
N PHE A 307 0.09 -13.74 -5.49
CA PHE A 307 0.45 -14.99 -4.83
C PHE A 307 0.55 -16.20 -5.76
N SER A 308 0.49 -16.03 -7.09
CA SER A 308 0.63 -17.12 -8.08
C SER A 308 1.84 -18.02 -7.84
N ASP A 309 2.95 -17.45 -7.36
CA ASP A 309 4.24 -18.12 -7.17
C ASP A 309 4.47 -18.57 -5.71
N PHE A 310 3.47 -18.41 -4.84
CA PHE A 310 3.56 -18.74 -3.42
C PHE A 310 2.85 -20.05 -3.12
N THR A 311 3.57 -21.03 -2.56
CA THR A 311 3.02 -22.34 -2.20
C THR A 311 2.50 -22.40 -0.75
N ASN A 312 2.74 -21.36 0.03
CA ASN A 312 2.23 -21.20 1.41
C ASN A 312 0.99 -20.29 1.47
N VAL A 313 0.32 -20.03 0.34
CA VAL A 313 -0.86 -19.17 0.28
C VAL A 313 -2.06 -19.94 -0.25
N ALA A 314 -3.19 -19.85 0.45
CA ALA A 314 -4.50 -20.29 -0.03
C ALA A 314 -5.39 -19.09 -0.32
N LEU A 315 -6.04 -19.15 -1.47
CA LEU A 315 -7.04 -18.15 -1.91
C LEU A 315 -8.43 -18.75 -1.70
N LEU A 316 -9.29 -18.07 -0.94
CA LEU A 316 -10.66 -18.48 -0.68
C LEU A 316 -11.64 -17.37 -1.04
N ASN A 317 -12.80 -17.75 -1.57
CA ASN A 317 -13.91 -16.83 -1.69
C ASN A 317 -14.38 -16.39 -0.30
N ASN A 318 -14.61 -15.09 -0.11
CA ASN A 318 -15.05 -14.54 1.17
C ASN A 318 -16.39 -15.15 1.66
N GLU A 319 -17.29 -15.51 0.74
CA GLU A 319 -18.58 -16.12 1.08
C GLU A 319 -18.42 -17.53 1.64
N ASP A 320 -17.43 -18.28 1.17
CA ASP A 320 -17.20 -19.68 1.55
C ASP A 320 -16.13 -19.83 2.65
N MET A 321 -15.42 -18.75 2.99
CA MET A 321 -14.24 -18.80 3.86
C MET A 321 -14.58 -19.38 5.23
N THR A 322 -15.69 -19.00 5.83
CA THR A 322 -16.15 -19.48 7.14
C THR A 322 -16.30 -21.00 7.18
N GLN A 323 -16.78 -21.63 6.10
CA GLN A 323 -16.99 -23.07 6.06
C GLN A 323 -15.74 -23.86 5.69
N ASN A 324 -14.84 -23.25 4.90
CA ASN A 324 -13.71 -23.96 4.30
C ASN A 324 -12.38 -23.80 5.04
N ILE A 325 -12.28 -22.86 5.98
CA ILE A 325 -11.03 -22.57 6.68
C ILE A 325 -10.44 -23.81 7.40
N ARG A 326 -11.28 -24.71 7.89
CA ARG A 326 -10.83 -25.96 8.58
C ARG A 326 -10.23 -26.98 7.63
N LYS A 327 -10.50 -26.90 6.33
CA LYS A 327 -10.05 -27.86 5.31
C LYS A 327 -8.69 -27.51 4.74
N ILE A 328 -8.13 -26.38 5.15
CA ILE A 328 -6.89 -25.87 4.57
C ILE A 328 -5.71 -26.44 5.34
N GLU A 329 -4.88 -27.16 4.62
CA GLU A 329 -3.57 -27.61 5.06
C GLU A 329 -2.49 -26.93 4.21
N LEU A 330 -1.85 -25.92 4.78
CA LEU A 330 -0.70 -25.26 4.20
C LEU A 330 0.52 -25.52 5.05
N LYS A 331 1.65 -25.70 4.39
CA LYS A 331 2.95 -25.79 5.08
C LYS A 331 3.68 -24.45 4.86
N SER A 332 4.44 -24.02 5.85
CA SER A 332 5.38 -22.93 5.65
C SER A 332 6.41 -23.32 4.58
N ARG A 333 6.91 -22.36 3.85
CA ARG A 333 7.85 -22.58 2.74
C ARG A 333 9.03 -21.63 2.86
N ASN A 334 10.08 -21.94 2.13
CA ASN A 334 11.22 -21.05 1.96
C ASN A 334 10.73 -19.71 1.38
N GLN A 335 11.37 -18.63 1.78
CA GLN A 335 11.04 -17.27 1.35
C GLN A 335 11.03 -17.13 -0.17
N ASN A 336 9.93 -16.58 -0.68
CA ASN A 336 9.85 -16.15 -2.08
C ASN A 336 10.33 -14.70 -2.17
N LYS A 337 11.30 -14.43 -3.06
CA LYS A 337 11.95 -13.13 -3.21
C LYS A 337 11.20 -12.13 -4.12
N LYS A 338 9.96 -12.46 -4.55
CA LYS A 338 9.19 -11.63 -5.48
C LYS A 338 9.10 -10.16 -5.05
N PHE A 339 8.91 -9.91 -3.76
CA PHE A 339 8.72 -8.59 -3.20
C PHE A 339 9.96 -8.03 -2.47
N TYR A 340 11.12 -8.65 -2.62
CA TYR A 340 12.37 -8.13 -2.08
C TYR A 340 12.77 -6.85 -2.82
N LYS A 341 13.55 -6.01 -2.17
CA LYS A 341 14.03 -4.74 -2.74
C LYS A 341 14.79 -4.91 -4.06
N GLU A 342 15.50 -6.03 -4.25
CA GLU A 342 16.19 -6.34 -5.50
C GLU A 342 15.23 -6.47 -6.69
N ASN A 343 13.99 -6.91 -6.46
CA ASN A 343 12.97 -7.11 -7.49
C ASN A 343 11.95 -5.96 -7.56
N THR A 344 12.08 -4.98 -6.69
CA THR A 344 11.15 -3.83 -6.55
C THR A 344 11.92 -2.51 -6.55
N ILE A 345 12.45 -2.06 -5.44
CA ILE A 345 13.10 -0.75 -5.29
C ILE A 345 14.27 -0.58 -6.25
N TYR A 346 15.07 -1.62 -6.50
CA TYR A 346 16.18 -1.51 -7.45
C TYR A 346 15.71 -1.31 -8.89
N LYS A 347 14.56 -1.86 -9.27
CA LYS A 347 13.92 -1.54 -10.58
C LYS A 347 13.43 -0.09 -10.64
N GLU A 348 12.97 0.46 -9.51
CA GLU A 348 12.63 1.88 -9.42
C GLU A 348 13.87 2.74 -9.63
N ILE A 349 14.99 2.41 -8.98
CA ILE A 349 16.27 3.10 -9.11
C ILE A 349 16.79 3.04 -10.57
N GLU A 350 16.74 1.88 -11.20
CA GLU A 350 17.09 1.73 -12.62
C GLU A 350 16.23 2.61 -13.52
N LEU A 351 14.94 2.64 -13.29
CA LEU A 351 14.01 3.53 -14.02
C LEU A 351 14.36 4.99 -13.85
N LEU A 352 14.57 5.43 -12.60
CA LEU A 352 14.92 6.83 -12.29
C LEU A 352 16.26 7.23 -12.93
N ASN A 353 17.26 6.36 -12.87
CA ASN A 353 18.55 6.59 -13.52
C ASN A 353 18.41 6.70 -15.05
N ARG A 354 17.66 5.79 -15.67
CA ARG A 354 17.37 5.83 -17.12
C ARG A 354 16.66 7.12 -17.52
N LEU A 355 15.63 7.53 -16.79
CA LEU A 355 14.89 8.78 -17.05
C LEU A 355 15.75 10.02 -16.83
N TYR A 356 16.63 9.99 -15.83
CA TYR A 356 17.52 11.11 -15.53
C TYR A 356 18.57 11.33 -16.63
N LEU A 357 19.05 10.25 -17.27
CA LEU A 357 20.05 10.30 -18.35
C LEU A 357 19.44 10.59 -19.72
N SER A 358 18.16 10.23 -19.94
CA SER A 358 17.50 10.39 -21.25
C SER A 358 16.87 11.78 -21.48
N ASN A 359 16.75 12.59 -20.48
CA ASN A 359 16.25 13.96 -20.52
C ASN A 359 17.38 14.97 -20.19
#